data_fd4714ea0495d7c22c8854b961c81877
#
_entry.id   fd4714ea0495d7c22c8854b961c81877
#
_cell.length_a   1.000
_cell.length_b   1.000
_cell.length_c   1.000
_cell.angle_alpha   90.00
_cell.angle_beta   90.00
_cell.angle_gamma   90.00
#
_symmetry.space_group_name_H-M   'P 1'
#
loop_
_entity.id
_entity.type
_entity.pdbx_description
1 polymer ?
#
loop_
_entity_poly.entity_id
_entity_poly.type
_entity_poly.pdbx_seq_one_letter_code
_entity_poly.pdbx_strand_id
1 'polypeptide(L)'
;MSEQSEIALGRKTNKEVLQQYIVYDNPELQAYVNEVGQKLAMNSHRNNLIYRFTVLDSKDVNAFALPGGYIFITRGLMAYLNSEAELAAVLGHEIGHVTARHSVRQYSAAQLTGIGTALASIFIPGMNQASNQLMQVMGTAFLRGYGREHELEADKLGAEYVARTNYDTESMLDVIRVLKNQETFETQRAKSEGREPRIYHGLFSTHPDHDTRLQEIVEYASKYQSQTGSRKGREEYLNKIDGLIFGDSPQQGITRGNNFYHKQLDISIAFPEKWNITNLPDKLIITAPQGVATQQILLEDLNKRISPREFMIQRLGLKTLTNDKPLKINGLEAHTGIATINTGNGKRAARFTVIYFNNQAYILVGVTKDPKAMSHYDAAFMETARSFHQMTQNERLLAKPLRLKIVNSSNETNFKSLAQQSPLEKYQEEQLRLLNGLYPQGKASSKALLKIIN
;
A
#
# COMPACT_ATOMS: atom_id res chain seq x y z
N MET A 1 24.39 18.02 1.81
CA MET A 1 24.09 17.48 3.16
C MET A 1 25.20 16.55 3.59
N SER A 2 25.67 16.64 4.85
CA SER A 2 26.69 15.73 5.41
C SER A 2 26.09 14.32 5.61
N GLU A 3 26.94 13.29 5.75
CA GLU A 3 26.49 11.92 6.04
C GLU A 3 25.78 11.84 7.41
N GLN A 4 26.28 12.53 8.42
CA GLN A 4 25.64 12.60 9.73
C GLN A 4 24.21 13.19 9.65
N SER A 5 24.04 14.27 8.88
CA SER A 5 22.74 14.89 8.67
C SER A 5 21.80 13.98 7.87
N GLU A 6 22.32 13.23 6.89
CA GLU A 6 21.59 12.22 6.14
C GLU A 6 21.07 11.10 7.05
N ILE A 7 21.93 10.54 7.91
CA ILE A 7 21.56 9.50 8.88
C ILE A 7 20.52 10.02 9.88
N ALA A 8 20.66 11.26 10.35
CA ALA A 8 19.70 11.87 11.27
C ALA A 8 18.34 12.07 10.60
N LEU A 9 18.31 12.53 9.36
CA LEU A 9 17.10 12.65 8.54
C LEU A 9 16.43 11.29 8.37
N GLY A 10 17.19 10.26 7.96
CA GLY A 10 16.68 8.90 7.79
C GLY A 10 16.08 8.33 9.07
N ARG A 11 16.73 8.53 10.21
CA ARG A 11 16.22 8.09 11.52
C ARG A 11 14.89 8.78 11.88
N LYS A 12 14.75 10.06 11.58
CA LYS A 12 13.51 10.80 11.81
C LYS A 12 12.40 10.27 10.91
N THR A 13 12.66 10.17 9.61
CA THR A 13 11.68 9.70 8.63
C THR A 13 11.28 8.24 8.87
N ASN A 14 12.21 7.38 9.28
CA ASN A 14 11.90 6.00 9.66
C ASN A 14 10.86 5.92 10.79
N LYS A 15 10.96 6.78 11.81
CA LYS A 15 9.95 6.84 12.88
C LYS A 15 8.57 7.22 12.33
N GLU A 16 8.52 8.16 11.39
CA GLU A 16 7.27 8.61 10.77
C GLU A 16 6.66 7.51 9.88
N VAL A 17 7.49 6.78 9.11
CA VAL A 17 7.04 5.61 8.33
C VAL A 17 6.45 4.54 9.24
N LEU A 18 7.11 4.21 10.36
CA LEU A 18 6.63 3.19 11.31
C LEU A 18 5.39 3.63 12.13
N GLN A 19 5.02 4.91 12.09
CA GLN A 19 3.73 5.39 12.60
C GLN A 19 2.59 5.19 11.58
N GLN A 20 2.91 5.15 10.28
CA GLN A 20 1.94 5.03 9.21
C GLN A 20 1.79 3.60 8.68
N TYR A 21 2.85 2.81 8.76
CA TYR A 21 2.88 1.44 8.27
C TYR A 21 3.10 0.45 9.40
N ILE A 22 2.35 -0.62 9.38
CA ILE A 22 2.52 -1.74 10.31
C ILE A 22 3.65 -2.63 9.78
N VAL A 23 4.57 -3.01 10.66
CA VAL A 23 5.58 -4.04 10.35
C VAL A 23 4.89 -5.39 10.24
N TYR A 24 5.19 -6.16 9.18
CA TYR A 24 4.59 -7.46 8.98
C TYR A 24 5.05 -8.43 10.09
N ASP A 25 4.09 -8.97 10.82
CA ASP A 25 4.33 -9.85 11.97
C ASP A 25 4.69 -11.28 11.52
N ASN A 26 5.92 -11.41 11.04
CA ASN A 26 6.56 -12.68 10.69
C ASN A 26 8.09 -12.56 10.88
N PRO A 27 8.62 -12.91 12.06
CA PRO A 27 10.04 -12.75 12.38
C PRO A 27 10.97 -13.53 11.43
N GLU A 28 10.56 -14.72 10.95
CA GLU A 28 11.37 -15.51 10.01
C GLU A 28 11.49 -14.82 8.66
N LEU A 29 10.40 -14.23 8.15
CA LEU A 29 10.41 -13.49 6.89
C LEU A 29 11.22 -12.20 7.02
N GLN A 30 11.10 -11.48 8.15
CA GLN A 30 11.93 -10.30 8.45
C GLN A 30 13.42 -10.66 8.45
N ALA A 31 13.80 -11.74 9.12
CA ALA A 31 15.19 -12.21 9.18
C ALA A 31 15.70 -12.59 7.78
N TYR A 32 14.89 -13.31 7.00
CA TYR A 32 15.25 -13.73 5.64
C TYR A 32 15.49 -12.52 4.72
N VAL A 33 14.59 -11.55 4.69
CA VAL A 33 14.75 -10.34 3.88
C VAL A 33 15.96 -9.53 4.33
N ASN A 34 16.19 -9.46 5.65
CA ASN A 34 17.39 -8.79 6.18
C ASN A 34 18.68 -9.53 5.77
N GLU A 35 18.71 -10.87 5.79
CA GLU A 35 19.87 -11.65 5.36
C GLU A 35 20.24 -11.37 3.89
N VAL A 36 19.27 -11.45 2.98
CA VAL A 36 19.47 -11.14 1.55
C VAL A 36 19.95 -9.70 1.38
N GLY A 37 19.29 -8.74 2.08
CA GLY A 37 19.64 -7.33 1.99
C GLY A 37 21.05 -7.03 2.54
N GLN A 38 21.44 -7.59 3.67
CA GLN A 38 22.78 -7.39 4.25
C GLN A 38 23.88 -7.94 3.33
N LYS A 39 23.64 -9.09 2.69
CA LYS A 39 24.58 -9.66 1.71
C LYS A 39 24.84 -8.67 0.56
N LEU A 40 23.80 -8.02 0.03
CA LEU A 40 23.92 -6.98 -1.01
C LEU A 40 24.60 -5.72 -0.47
N ALA A 41 24.19 -5.25 0.70
CA ALA A 41 24.69 -4.03 1.32
C ALA A 41 26.20 -4.09 1.60
N MET A 42 26.70 -5.22 2.08
CA MET A 42 28.14 -5.46 2.30
C MET A 42 28.95 -5.41 0.99
N ASN A 43 28.34 -5.65 -0.16
CA ASN A 43 28.96 -5.61 -1.48
C ASN A 43 28.66 -4.29 -2.24
N SER A 44 28.01 -3.32 -1.58
CA SER A 44 27.66 -2.03 -2.16
C SER A 44 28.80 -1.00 -2.02
N HIS A 45 28.65 0.14 -2.72
CA HIS A 45 29.63 1.23 -2.67
C HIS A 45 29.63 2.02 -1.36
N ARG A 46 28.62 1.82 -0.47
CA ARG A 46 28.54 2.42 0.85
C ARG A 46 28.32 1.35 1.93
N ASN A 47 29.19 0.32 1.93
CA ASN A 47 29.12 -0.81 2.85
C ASN A 47 29.44 -0.47 4.32
N ASN A 48 29.89 0.73 4.61
CA ASN A 48 30.11 1.28 5.95
C ASN A 48 28.82 1.79 6.63
N LEU A 49 27.70 1.91 5.88
CA LEU A 49 26.41 2.27 6.47
C LEU A 49 25.77 1.08 7.17
N ILE A 50 24.98 1.36 8.19
CA ILE A 50 24.14 0.35 8.83
C ILE A 50 22.81 0.29 8.07
N TYR A 51 22.64 -0.74 7.24
CA TYR A 51 21.39 -0.99 6.53
C TYR A 51 20.37 -1.71 7.41
N ARG A 52 19.10 -1.39 7.23
CA ARG A 52 17.96 -2.01 7.92
C ARG A 52 16.88 -2.30 6.90
N PHE A 53 16.49 -3.58 6.82
CA PHE A 53 15.48 -4.06 5.89
C PHE A 53 14.23 -4.42 6.67
N THR A 54 13.07 -3.91 6.26
CA THR A 54 11.80 -4.10 6.96
C THR A 54 10.71 -4.51 5.99
N VAL A 55 10.03 -5.63 6.27
CA VAL A 55 8.83 -6.03 5.54
C VAL A 55 7.62 -5.33 6.17
N LEU A 56 6.86 -4.60 5.35
CA LEU A 56 5.65 -3.89 5.77
C LEU A 56 4.40 -4.71 5.50
N ASP A 57 3.44 -4.67 6.43
CA ASP A 57 2.10 -5.23 6.25
C ASP A 57 1.25 -4.31 5.36
N SER A 58 1.58 -4.26 4.07
CA SER A 58 0.81 -3.56 3.05
C SER A 58 0.58 -4.47 1.85
N LYS A 59 -0.62 -4.41 1.30
CA LYS A 59 -0.99 -5.11 0.06
C LYS A 59 -0.47 -4.41 -1.21
N ASP A 60 0.02 -3.19 -1.09
CA ASP A 60 0.57 -2.43 -2.21
C ASP A 60 1.80 -3.13 -2.77
N VAL A 61 2.01 -3.00 -4.06
CA VAL A 61 3.22 -3.51 -4.74
C VAL A 61 4.27 -2.42 -4.67
N ASN A 62 5.10 -2.41 -3.59
CA ASN A 62 6.07 -1.34 -3.36
C ASN A 62 7.31 -1.79 -2.60
N ALA A 63 8.43 -1.10 -2.88
CA ALA A 63 9.63 -1.03 -2.06
C ALA A 63 10.14 0.41 -2.09
N PHE A 64 10.87 0.84 -1.08
CA PHE A 64 11.46 2.18 -1.06
C PHE A 64 12.60 2.29 -0.04
N ALA A 65 13.53 3.21 -0.32
CA ALA A 65 14.65 3.50 0.55
C ALA A 65 14.55 4.92 1.15
N LEU A 66 14.91 5.05 2.42
CA LEU A 66 15.12 6.32 3.09
C LEU A 66 16.61 6.64 3.20
N PRO A 67 16.98 7.91 3.38
CA PRO A 67 18.35 8.29 3.68
C PRO A 67 18.93 7.48 4.84
N GLY A 68 20.24 7.20 4.81
CA GLY A 68 20.93 6.53 5.93
C GLY A 68 20.68 5.03 6.05
N GLY A 69 20.21 4.36 4.98
CA GLY A 69 20.19 2.90 4.88
C GLY A 69 18.94 2.19 5.42
N TYR A 70 17.82 2.87 5.54
CA TYR A 70 16.54 2.23 5.85
C TYR A 70 15.84 1.84 4.55
N ILE A 71 15.54 0.54 4.39
CA ILE A 71 14.91 -0.03 3.19
C ILE A 71 13.67 -0.80 3.60
N PHE A 72 12.58 -0.54 2.90
CA PHE A 72 11.29 -1.16 3.12
C PHE A 72 10.83 -1.91 1.88
N ILE A 73 10.22 -3.06 2.11
CA ILE A 73 9.52 -3.83 1.09
C ILE A 73 8.15 -4.23 1.62
N THR A 74 7.13 -4.13 0.80
CA THR A 74 5.78 -4.55 1.18
C THR A 74 5.58 -6.04 0.93
N ARG A 75 4.76 -6.71 1.75
CA ARG A 75 4.36 -8.11 1.46
C ARG A 75 3.60 -8.22 0.14
N GLY A 76 2.94 -7.13 -0.28
CA GLY A 76 2.27 -7.07 -1.58
C GLY A 76 3.24 -7.26 -2.74
N LEU A 77 4.39 -6.59 -2.74
CA LEU A 77 5.43 -6.82 -3.75
C LEU A 77 6.01 -8.23 -3.64
N MET A 78 6.33 -8.68 -2.42
CA MET A 78 6.87 -10.03 -2.20
C MET A 78 5.95 -11.13 -2.74
N ALA A 79 4.64 -10.95 -2.69
CA ALA A 79 3.69 -11.92 -3.25
C ALA A 79 3.89 -12.17 -4.76
N TYR A 80 4.34 -11.16 -5.51
CA TYR A 80 4.54 -11.25 -6.96
C TYR A 80 5.94 -11.66 -7.38
N LEU A 81 6.96 -11.49 -6.54
CA LEU A 81 8.29 -12.00 -6.80
C LEU A 81 8.29 -13.54 -6.81
N ASN A 82 9.17 -14.15 -7.61
CA ASN A 82 9.18 -15.58 -7.86
C ASN A 82 10.50 -16.27 -7.50
N SER A 83 11.51 -15.51 -7.03
CA SER A 83 12.81 -16.05 -6.64
C SER A 83 13.53 -15.13 -5.65
N GLU A 84 14.53 -15.68 -4.95
CA GLU A 84 15.42 -14.91 -4.08
C GLU A 84 16.24 -13.89 -4.90
N ALA A 85 16.61 -14.23 -6.14
CA ALA A 85 17.29 -13.29 -7.02
C ALA A 85 16.41 -12.11 -7.43
N GLU A 86 15.09 -12.30 -7.61
CA GLU A 86 14.15 -11.17 -7.80
C GLU A 86 14.03 -10.30 -6.55
N LEU A 87 14.01 -10.90 -5.34
CA LEU A 87 14.09 -10.14 -4.09
C LEU A 87 15.41 -9.36 -4.00
N ALA A 88 16.53 -10.01 -4.33
CA ALA A 88 17.84 -9.37 -4.36
C ALA A 88 17.90 -8.24 -5.39
N ALA A 89 17.25 -8.38 -6.54
CA ALA A 89 17.13 -7.34 -7.56
C ALA A 89 16.41 -6.09 -7.03
N VAL A 90 15.26 -6.26 -6.36
CA VAL A 90 14.52 -5.15 -5.73
C VAL A 90 15.37 -4.49 -4.65
N LEU A 91 15.91 -5.27 -3.70
CA LEU A 91 16.72 -4.71 -2.61
C LEU A 91 18.02 -4.06 -3.12
N GLY A 92 18.64 -4.63 -4.16
CA GLY A 92 19.81 -4.06 -4.82
C GLY A 92 19.54 -2.70 -5.46
N HIS A 93 18.38 -2.56 -6.11
CA HIS A 93 17.90 -1.29 -6.66
C HIS A 93 17.71 -0.23 -5.55
N GLU A 94 17.06 -0.60 -4.44
CA GLU A 94 16.87 0.30 -3.29
C GLU A 94 18.21 0.69 -2.63
N ILE A 95 19.15 -0.25 -2.52
CA ILE A 95 20.51 0.06 -2.06
C ILE A 95 21.18 1.02 -3.06
N GLY A 96 20.94 0.88 -4.37
CA GLY A 96 21.40 1.81 -5.41
C GLY A 96 20.95 3.25 -5.12
N HIS A 97 19.67 3.46 -4.77
CA HIS A 97 19.18 4.78 -4.36
C HIS A 97 19.89 5.34 -3.13
N VAL A 98 20.20 4.50 -2.13
CA VAL A 98 20.95 4.90 -0.93
C VAL A 98 22.38 5.27 -1.28
N THR A 99 23.08 4.45 -2.07
CA THR A 99 24.48 4.64 -2.41
C THR A 99 24.70 5.85 -3.32
N ALA A 100 23.79 6.10 -4.27
CA ALA A 100 23.76 7.30 -5.10
C ALA A 100 23.20 8.55 -4.39
N ARG A 101 22.68 8.38 -3.15
CA ARG A 101 22.11 9.46 -2.33
C ARG A 101 20.93 10.20 -3.00
N HIS A 102 20.10 9.49 -3.78
CA HIS A 102 19.01 10.10 -4.55
C HIS A 102 18.03 10.89 -3.69
N SER A 103 17.59 10.34 -2.55
CA SER A 103 16.70 11.04 -1.62
C SER A 103 17.31 12.34 -1.07
N VAL A 104 18.63 12.36 -0.84
CA VAL A 104 19.36 13.57 -0.40
C VAL A 104 19.42 14.61 -1.51
N ARG A 105 19.68 14.18 -2.74
CA ARG A 105 19.70 15.08 -3.92
C ARG A 105 18.32 15.73 -4.12
N GLN A 106 17.24 14.95 -4.06
CA GLN A 106 15.86 15.46 -4.17
C GLN A 106 15.49 16.42 -3.02
N TYR A 107 15.80 16.04 -1.79
CA TYR A 107 15.55 16.90 -0.62
C TYR A 107 16.25 18.25 -0.75
N SER A 108 17.52 18.25 -1.16
CA SER A 108 18.28 19.48 -1.36
C SER A 108 17.71 20.36 -2.49
N ALA A 109 17.27 19.76 -3.59
CA ALA A 109 16.62 20.46 -4.69
C ALA A 109 15.27 21.07 -4.27
N ALA A 110 14.44 20.34 -3.50
CA ALA A 110 13.15 20.83 -3.00
C ALA A 110 13.32 22.04 -2.05
N GLN A 111 14.35 22.05 -1.23
CA GLN A 111 14.65 23.20 -0.36
C GLN A 111 15.04 24.49 -1.16
N LEU A 112 15.74 24.32 -2.28
CA LEU A 112 16.14 25.44 -3.12
C LEU A 112 14.99 26.07 -3.91
N THR A 113 13.99 25.26 -4.28
CA THR A 113 12.88 25.70 -5.14
C THR A 113 11.67 26.24 -4.37
N GLY A 114 11.63 26.10 -3.04
CA GLY A 114 10.53 26.59 -2.20
C GLY A 114 9.14 26.01 -2.50
N ILE A 115 9.07 24.93 -3.28
CA ILE A 115 7.81 24.31 -3.72
C ILE A 115 7.30 23.35 -2.64
N GLY A 116 6.51 23.87 -1.70
CA GLY A 116 5.65 23.09 -0.83
C GLY A 116 4.34 22.74 -1.56
N THR A 117 4.19 21.51 -2.04
CA THR A 117 2.92 21.08 -2.67
C THR A 117 1.95 20.61 -1.60
N ALA A 118 0.83 21.33 -1.48
CA ALA A 118 -0.30 20.92 -0.64
C ALA A 118 -1.05 19.76 -1.32
N LEU A 119 -1.08 18.60 -0.67
CA LEU A 119 -2.03 17.54 -1.02
C LEU A 119 -3.44 18.00 -0.63
N ALA A 120 -4.41 17.79 -1.53
CA ALA A 120 -5.81 18.07 -1.30
C ALA A 120 -6.41 17.07 -0.30
N SER A 121 -6.18 17.30 0.99
CA SER A 121 -6.79 16.55 2.08
C SER A 121 -8.09 17.23 2.53
N ILE A 122 -9.09 16.46 2.92
CA ILE A 122 -10.25 16.97 3.65
C ILE A 122 -9.74 17.46 5.00
N PHE A 123 -9.81 18.76 5.22
CA PHE A 123 -9.41 19.38 6.48
C PHE A 123 -10.53 19.22 7.51
N ILE A 124 -10.31 18.40 8.53
CA ILE A 124 -11.19 18.29 9.68
C ILE A 124 -10.57 19.14 10.80
N PRO A 125 -11.23 20.24 11.22
CA PRO A 125 -10.75 21.04 12.35
C PRO A 125 -10.61 20.15 13.60
N GLY A 126 -9.56 20.33 14.40
CA GLY A 126 -9.34 19.63 15.65
C GLY A 126 -8.57 18.30 15.56
N MET A 127 -8.30 17.76 14.39
CA MET A 127 -7.40 16.62 14.20
C MET A 127 -5.94 17.09 14.01
N ASN A 128 -5.01 16.47 14.74
CA ASN A 128 -3.61 16.89 14.81
C ASN A 128 -2.91 16.98 13.45
N GLN A 129 -2.38 18.19 13.15
CA GLN A 129 -1.63 18.51 11.92
C GLN A 129 -0.09 18.44 12.09
N ALA A 130 0.41 18.10 13.27
CA ALA A 130 1.81 18.33 13.61
C ALA A 130 2.85 17.42 12.93
N SER A 131 2.41 16.31 12.29
CA SER A 131 3.34 15.36 11.62
C SER A 131 3.57 15.63 10.13
N ASN A 132 2.90 16.64 9.55
CA ASN A 132 2.71 16.68 8.09
C ASN A 132 3.79 17.41 7.28
N GLN A 133 4.62 18.28 7.86
CA GLN A 133 5.52 19.11 7.03
C GLN A 133 6.69 18.33 6.42
N LEU A 134 7.34 17.44 7.18
CA LEU A 134 8.46 16.67 6.65
C LEU A 134 7.96 15.56 5.71
N MET A 135 6.85 14.89 6.07
CA MET A 135 6.18 13.93 5.18
C MET A 135 5.59 14.59 3.94
N GLN A 136 5.19 15.86 3.99
CA GLN A 136 4.80 16.59 2.78
C GLN A 136 5.98 16.84 1.83
N VAL A 137 7.16 17.18 2.33
CA VAL A 137 8.35 17.38 1.51
C VAL A 137 8.91 16.03 1.01
N MET A 138 9.02 15.04 1.89
CA MET A 138 9.47 13.71 1.54
C MET A 138 8.39 12.93 0.76
N GLY A 139 7.13 13.03 1.16
CA GLY A 139 6.00 12.42 0.45
C GLY A 139 5.83 12.95 -0.97
N THR A 140 6.21 14.21 -1.25
CA THR A 140 6.23 14.73 -2.63
C THR A 140 7.36 14.11 -3.45
N ALA A 141 8.51 13.88 -2.83
CA ALA A 141 9.61 13.14 -3.46
C ALA A 141 9.24 11.66 -3.68
N PHE A 142 8.60 11.02 -2.68
CA PHE A 142 8.08 9.65 -2.79
C PHE A 142 6.89 9.52 -3.77
N LEU A 143 5.95 10.48 -3.77
CA LEU A 143 4.75 10.43 -4.62
C LEU A 143 5.02 10.82 -6.08
N ARG A 144 6.08 11.58 -6.36
CA ARG A 144 6.48 11.96 -7.73
C ARG A 144 7.50 11.01 -8.35
N GLY A 145 8.05 10.09 -7.55
CA GLY A 145 9.11 9.19 -7.97
C GLY A 145 10.45 9.86 -8.20
N TYR A 146 11.42 9.05 -8.49
CA TYR A 146 12.74 9.51 -8.94
C TYR A 146 12.67 9.84 -10.43
N GLY A 147 13.45 10.83 -10.87
CA GLY A 147 13.60 11.10 -12.29
C GLY A 147 14.34 9.95 -13.02
N ARG A 148 14.10 9.81 -14.32
CA ARG A 148 14.66 8.75 -15.16
C ARG A 148 16.16 8.49 -14.93
N GLU A 149 16.96 9.53 -14.83
CA GLU A 149 18.42 9.40 -14.62
C GLU A 149 18.75 8.71 -13.30
N HIS A 150 18.02 9.04 -12.23
CA HIS A 150 18.19 8.39 -10.93
C HIS A 150 17.77 6.92 -10.95
N GLU A 151 16.71 6.60 -11.69
CA GLU A 151 16.26 5.22 -11.87
C GLU A 151 17.30 4.37 -12.58
N LEU A 152 17.85 4.88 -13.69
CA LEU A 152 18.89 4.20 -14.45
C LEU A 152 20.19 4.05 -13.65
N GLU A 153 20.55 5.05 -12.83
CA GLU A 153 21.70 4.98 -11.93
C GLU A 153 21.46 3.89 -10.86
N ALA A 154 20.25 3.81 -10.26
CA ALA A 154 19.90 2.80 -9.29
C ALA A 154 19.85 1.39 -9.89
N ASP A 155 19.32 1.24 -11.10
CA ASP A 155 19.31 -0.03 -11.83
C ASP A 155 20.72 -0.56 -12.13
N LYS A 156 21.60 0.32 -12.59
CA LYS A 156 23.00 -0.02 -12.84
C LYS A 156 23.72 -0.49 -11.57
N LEU A 157 23.57 0.27 -10.50
CA LEU A 157 24.17 -0.07 -9.21
C LEU A 157 23.57 -1.36 -8.64
N GLY A 158 22.26 -1.52 -8.74
CA GLY A 158 21.54 -2.73 -8.31
C GLY A 158 22.02 -3.97 -9.05
N ALA A 159 22.15 -3.90 -10.39
CA ALA A 159 22.67 -5.00 -11.21
C ALA A 159 24.10 -5.40 -10.80
N GLU A 160 24.95 -4.41 -10.50
CA GLU A 160 26.29 -4.66 -10.01
C GLU A 160 26.30 -5.37 -8.65
N TYR A 161 25.43 -4.98 -7.70
CA TYR A 161 25.35 -5.61 -6.39
C TYR A 161 24.80 -7.04 -6.45
N VAL A 162 23.79 -7.26 -7.30
CA VAL A 162 23.23 -8.59 -7.60
C VAL A 162 24.32 -9.50 -8.15
N ALA A 163 25.11 -9.04 -9.12
CA ALA A 163 26.22 -9.79 -9.71
C ALA A 163 27.33 -10.11 -8.69
N ARG A 164 27.76 -9.12 -7.91
CA ARG A 164 28.81 -9.31 -6.87
C ARG A 164 28.41 -10.32 -5.79
N THR A 165 27.12 -10.54 -5.60
CA THR A 165 26.58 -11.48 -4.63
C THR A 165 26.20 -12.84 -5.24
N ASN A 166 26.57 -13.07 -6.51
CA ASN A 166 26.33 -14.29 -7.29
C ASN A 166 24.84 -14.64 -7.48
N TYR A 167 23.95 -13.64 -7.43
CA TYR A 167 22.57 -13.79 -7.89
C TYR A 167 22.48 -13.62 -9.40
N ASP A 168 21.42 -14.18 -9.98
CA ASP A 168 21.12 -14.06 -11.39
C ASP A 168 20.68 -12.64 -11.75
N THR A 169 21.48 -11.95 -12.56
CA THR A 169 21.21 -10.55 -12.97
C THR A 169 20.01 -10.42 -13.90
N GLU A 170 19.60 -11.49 -14.61
CA GLU A 170 18.36 -11.50 -15.40
C GLU A 170 17.11 -11.28 -14.53
N SER A 171 17.19 -11.57 -13.23
CA SER A 171 16.12 -11.32 -12.28
C SER A 171 15.73 -9.83 -12.16
N MET A 172 16.63 -8.89 -12.52
CA MET A 172 16.28 -7.47 -12.66
C MET A 172 15.20 -7.27 -13.76
N LEU A 173 15.37 -7.97 -14.90
CA LEU A 173 14.39 -7.93 -16.00
C LEU A 173 13.08 -8.60 -15.60
N ASP A 174 13.14 -9.69 -14.85
CA ASP A 174 11.95 -10.40 -14.37
C ASP A 174 11.12 -9.48 -13.45
N VAL A 175 11.76 -8.73 -12.54
CA VAL A 175 11.09 -7.73 -11.69
C VAL A 175 10.38 -6.66 -12.52
N ILE A 176 11.08 -6.04 -13.49
CA ILE A 176 10.46 -5.00 -14.34
C ILE A 176 9.30 -5.59 -15.15
N ARG A 177 9.41 -6.83 -15.63
CA ARG A 177 8.34 -7.53 -16.33
C ARG A 177 7.13 -7.78 -15.42
N VAL A 178 7.35 -8.17 -14.16
CA VAL A 178 6.29 -8.30 -13.16
C VAL A 178 5.54 -6.97 -13.00
N LEU A 179 6.28 -5.87 -12.85
CA LEU A 179 5.69 -4.54 -12.71
C LEU A 179 4.88 -4.14 -13.96
N LYS A 180 5.45 -4.27 -15.16
CA LYS A 180 4.75 -3.96 -16.41
C LYS A 180 3.48 -4.78 -16.60
N ASN A 181 3.49 -6.06 -16.22
CA ASN A 181 2.32 -6.91 -16.27
C ASN A 181 1.22 -6.44 -15.28
N GLN A 182 1.60 -5.97 -14.09
CA GLN A 182 0.68 -5.36 -13.13
C GLN A 182 0.01 -4.10 -13.69
N GLU A 183 0.77 -3.22 -14.31
CA GLU A 183 0.26 -2.00 -14.96
C GLU A 183 -0.71 -2.34 -16.09
N THR A 184 -0.32 -3.28 -16.95
CA THR A 184 -1.17 -3.77 -18.05
C THR A 184 -2.48 -4.35 -17.55
N PHE A 185 -2.42 -5.20 -16.51
CA PHE A 185 -3.60 -5.77 -15.88
C PHE A 185 -4.51 -4.69 -15.27
N GLU A 186 -3.95 -3.73 -14.52
CA GLU A 186 -4.73 -2.65 -13.93
C GLU A 186 -5.41 -1.77 -15.00
N THR A 187 -4.72 -1.49 -16.08
CA THR A 187 -5.28 -0.75 -17.22
C THR A 187 -6.45 -1.48 -17.85
N GLN A 188 -6.31 -2.80 -18.09
CA GLN A 188 -7.38 -3.62 -18.65
C GLN A 188 -8.57 -3.75 -17.70
N ARG A 189 -8.29 -3.94 -16.40
CA ARG A 189 -9.31 -4.00 -15.35
C ARG A 189 -10.08 -2.71 -15.24
N ALA A 190 -9.39 -1.57 -15.19
CA ALA A 190 -10.00 -0.26 -15.12
C ALA A 190 -10.91 0.01 -16.31
N LYS A 191 -10.47 -0.35 -17.52
CA LYS A 191 -11.29 -0.26 -18.75
C LYS A 191 -12.55 -1.12 -18.67
N SER A 192 -12.44 -2.36 -18.17
CA SER A 192 -13.59 -3.27 -18.02
C SER A 192 -14.57 -2.80 -16.94
N GLU A 193 -14.09 -2.13 -15.92
CA GLU A 193 -14.87 -1.54 -14.81
C GLU A 193 -15.39 -0.13 -15.11
N GLY A 194 -15.07 0.45 -16.27
CA GLY A 194 -15.51 1.79 -16.68
C GLY A 194 -14.96 2.91 -15.79
N ARG A 195 -13.74 2.75 -15.28
CA ARG A 195 -13.05 3.73 -14.42
C ARG A 195 -11.67 4.07 -14.96
N GLU A 196 -11.09 5.16 -14.48
CA GLU A 196 -9.69 5.44 -14.74
C GLU A 196 -8.78 4.39 -14.07
N PRO A 197 -7.67 4.01 -14.74
CA PRO A 197 -6.66 3.17 -14.12
C PRO A 197 -6.16 3.82 -12.83
N ARG A 198 -6.10 3.05 -11.77
CA ARG A 198 -5.42 3.52 -10.58
C ARG A 198 -3.94 3.45 -10.87
N ILE A 199 -3.34 4.62 -11.06
CA ILE A 199 -1.88 4.72 -10.98
C ILE A 199 -1.57 4.33 -9.54
N TYR A 200 -1.06 3.12 -9.35
CA TYR A 200 -0.73 2.63 -8.03
C TYR A 200 0.21 3.64 -7.37
N HIS A 201 -0.17 4.11 -6.18
CA HIS A 201 0.75 4.80 -5.29
C HIS A 201 1.74 3.77 -4.72
N GLY A 202 2.50 3.16 -5.59
CA GLY A 202 3.44 2.11 -5.30
C GLY A 202 4.66 2.26 -6.20
N LEU A 203 5.36 1.17 -6.45
CA LEU A 203 6.61 1.12 -7.20
C LEU A 203 6.53 1.83 -8.58
N PHE A 204 5.35 1.87 -9.21
CA PHE A 204 5.13 2.58 -10.49
C PHE A 204 5.19 4.09 -10.39
N SER A 205 4.72 4.68 -9.28
CA SER A 205 4.77 6.13 -9.10
C SER A 205 6.11 6.58 -8.53
N THR A 206 6.78 5.72 -7.77
CA THR A 206 8.09 5.99 -7.19
C THR A 206 9.24 5.68 -8.14
N HIS A 207 9.05 4.75 -9.11
CA HIS A 207 10.06 4.27 -10.06
C HIS A 207 9.52 4.21 -11.50
N PRO A 208 9.32 5.37 -12.15
CA PRO A 208 8.73 5.45 -13.50
C PRO A 208 9.66 4.93 -14.63
N ASP A 209 9.14 4.93 -15.86
CA ASP A 209 9.87 4.67 -17.11
C ASP A 209 10.36 3.23 -17.32
N HIS A 210 9.44 2.24 -17.14
CA HIS A 210 9.79 0.83 -17.27
C HIS A 210 10.27 0.38 -18.65
N ASP A 211 9.80 1.00 -19.74
CA ASP A 211 10.16 0.56 -21.10
C ASP A 211 11.61 0.90 -21.44
N THR A 212 12.08 2.08 -21.09
CA THR A 212 13.48 2.46 -21.30
C THR A 212 14.42 1.70 -20.36
N ARG A 213 14.01 1.54 -19.10
CA ARG A 213 14.77 0.78 -18.10
C ARG A 213 14.98 -0.66 -18.55
N LEU A 214 13.93 -1.29 -19.10
CA LEU A 214 14.02 -2.66 -19.62
C LEU A 214 15.10 -2.81 -20.69
N GLN A 215 15.22 -1.83 -21.60
CA GLN A 215 16.24 -1.86 -22.66
C GLN A 215 17.67 -1.69 -22.11
N GLU A 216 17.88 -0.76 -21.21
CA GLU A 216 19.22 -0.47 -20.66
C GLU A 216 19.70 -1.55 -19.68
N ILE A 217 18.81 -2.12 -18.86
CA ILE A 217 19.17 -3.21 -17.93
C ILE A 217 19.62 -4.47 -18.69
N VAL A 218 19.03 -4.77 -19.86
CA VAL A 218 19.49 -5.88 -20.70
C VAL A 218 21.00 -5.76 -20.98
N GLU A 219 21.45 -4.55 -21.33
CA GLU A 219 22.87 -4.30 -21.59
C GLU A 219 23.74 -4.45 -20.34
N TYR A 220 23.25 -3.93 -19.17
CA TYR A 220 24.01 -4.05 -17.92
C TYR A 220 24.01 -5.49 -17.39
N ALA A 221 22.89 -6.18 -17.39
CA ALA A 221 22.82 -7.58 -16.96
C ALA A 221 23.75 -8.47 -17.76
N SER A 222 23.83 -8.25 -19.09
CA SER A 222 24.73 -9.02 -19.96
C SER A 222 26.22 -8.79 -19.65
N LYS A 223 26.62 -7.58 -19.21
CA LYS A 223 28.02 -7.26 -18.84
C LYS A 223 28.46 -7.99 -17.57
N TYR A 224 27.53 -8.30 -16.69
CA TYR A 224 27.80 -8.97 -15.39
C TYR A 224 27.43 -10.47 -15.39
N GLN A 225 27.01 -11.00 -16.54
CA GLN A 225 26.68 -12.43 -16.65
C GLN A 225 27.91 -13.28 -16.31
N SER A 226 27.84 -13.98 -15.19
CA SER A 226 28.92 -14.88 -14.76
C SER A 226 28.95 -16.11 -15.65
N GLN A 227 30.18 -16.54 -16.04
CA GLN A 227 30.37 -17.82 -16.74
C GLN A 227 30.14 -19.04 -15.83
N THR A 228 30.07 -18.85 -14.52
CA THR A 228 29.75 -19.87 -13.50
C THR A 228 28.33 -19.59 -13.01
N GLY A 229 27.43 -20.58 -13.17
CA GLY A 229 25.99 -20.49 -12.92
C GLY A 229 25.60 -19.62 -11.73
N SER A 230 24.77 -18.64 -12.00
CA SER A 230 24.21 -17.69 -11.03
C SER A 230 23.00 -18.32 -10.29
N ARG A 231 22.81 -17.93 -9.02
CA ARG A 231 21.75 -18.45 -8.17
C ARG A 231 20.43 -17.71 -8.41
N LYS A 232 19.35 -18.44 -8.73
CA LYS A 232 17.97 -17.90 -8.71
C LYS A 232 17.29 -18.04 -7.34
N GLY A 233 17.50 -19.16 -6.65
CA GLY A 233 16.91 -19.42 -5.32
C GLY A 233 15.38 -19.43 -5.33
N ARG A 234 14.74 -20.03 -6.37
CA ARG A 234 13.28 -20.01 -6.52
C ARG A 234 12.56 -20.81 -5.45
N GLU A 235 13.03 -22.04 -5.20
CA GLU A 235 12.37 -22.95 -4.25
C GLU A 235 12.48 -22.40 -2.81
N GLU A 236 13.66 -21.93 -2.43
CA GLU A 236 13.88 -21.33 -1.11
C GLU A 236 12.98 -20.14 -0.89
N TYR A 237 12.89 -19.23 -1.87
CA TYR A 237 12.04 -18.06 -1.80
C TYR A 237 10.57 -18.44 -1.64
N LEU A 238 10.05 -19.31 -2.51
CA LEU A 238 8.65 -19.73 -2.48
C LEU A 238 8.28 -20.38 -1.14
N ASN A 239 9.16 -21.20 -0.57
CA ASN A 239 8.95 -21.78 0.75
C ASN A 239 8.92 -20.73 1.86
N LYS A 240 9.70 -19.64 1.75
CA LYS A 240 9.69 -18.53 2.73
C LYS A 240 8.43 -17.68 2.68
N ILE A 241 7.77 -17.59 1.54
CA ILE A 241 6.52 -16.84 1.38
C ILE A 241 5.27 -17.73 1.42
N ASP A 242 5.38 -19.03 1.67
CA ASP A 242 4.21 -19.89 1.89
C ASP A 242 3.43 -19.40 3.12
N GLY A 243 2.11 -19.27 3.00
CA GLY A 243 1.26 -18.68 4.04
C GLY A 243 1.28 -17.14 4.12
N LEU A 244 2.03 -16.44 3.25
CA LEU A 244 2.03 -14.97 3.21
C LEU A 244 0.61 -14.44 3.01
N ILE A 245 0.20 -13.45 3.81
CA ILE A 245 -1.11 -12.82 3.66
C ILE A 245 -1.19 -12.16 2.28
N PHE A 246 -2.30 -12.41 1.56
CA PHE A 246 -2.61 -11.81 0.26
C PHE A 246 -3.80 -10.86 0.37
N GLY A 247 -3.71 -9.67 -0.22
CA GLY A 247 -4.75 -8.66 -0.13
C GLY A 247 -4.80 -7.97 1.25
N ASP A 248 -5.97 -7.84 1.85
CA ASP A 248 -6.16 -7.15 3.12
C ASP A 248 -5.60 -7.94 4.31
N SER A 249 -5.18 -7.22 5.35
CA SER A 249 -4.61 -7.75 6.58
C SER A 249 -5.61 -7.67 7.73
N PRO A 250 -5.66 -8.68 8.64
CA PRO A 250 -6.50 -8.63 9.84
C PRO A 250 -6.21 -7.45 10.75
N GLN A 251 -4.99 -6.92 10.74
CA GLN A 251 -4.59 -5.76 11.55
C GLN A 251 -5.14 -4.45 11.01
N GLN A 252 -5.41 -4.39 9.70
CA GLN A 252 -5.98 -3.20 9.03
C GLN A 252 -7.46 -3.36 8.71
N GLY A 253 -8.01 -4.56 8.94
CA GLY A 253 -9.37 -4.93 8.55
C GLY A 253 -9.45 -5.53 7.15
N ILE A 254 -10.49 -6.31 6.91
CA ILE A 254 -10.72 -7.13 5.71
C ILE A 254 -11.94 -6.62 4.97
N THR A 255 -11.80 -6.37 3.68
CA THR A 255 -12.92 -6.04 2.80
C THR A 255 -13.39 -7.29 2.05
N ARG A 256 -14.72 -7.54 2.03
CA ARG A 256 -15.38 -8.58 1.24
C ARG A 256 -16.59 -7.96 0.54
N GLY A 257 -16.56 -7.90 -0.78
CA GLY A 257 -17.56 -7.18 -1.54
C GLY A 257 -17.64 -5.72 -1.10
N ASN A 258 -18.81 -5.31 -0.60
CA ASN A 258 -19.06 -3.97 -0.06
C ASN A 258 -19.04 -3.91 1.48
N ASN A 259 -18.58 -4.98 2.17
CA ASN A 259 -18.48 -5.02 3.62
C ASN A 259 -17.03 -4.92 4.09
N PHE A 260 -16.83 -4.26 5.21
CA PHE A 260 -15.57 -4.15 5.91
C PHE A 260 -15.67 -4.75 7.31
N TYR A 261 -14.70 -5.59 7.66
CA TYR A 261 -14.61 -6.30 8.93
C TYR A 261 -13.28 -6.00 9.59
N HIS A 262 -13.29 -5.56 10.84
CA HIS A 262 -12.06 -5.34 11.59
C HIS A 262 -12.06 -6.13 12.89
N LYS A 263 -11.33 -7.26 12.90
CA LYS A 263 -11.38 -8.23 13.99
C LYS A 263 -10.93 -7.68 15.34
N GLN A 264 -9.86 -6.87 15.37
CA GLN A 264 -9.35 -6.30 16.63
C GLN A 264 -10.27 -5.21 17.20
N LEU A 265 -10.88 -4.40 16.34
CA LEU A 265 -11.84 -3.37 16.73
C LEU A 265 -13.23 -3.96 16.96
N ASP A 266 -13.45 -5.21 16.54
CA ASP A 266 -14.71 -5.93 16.65
C ASP A 266 -15.89 -5.24 15.97
N ILE A 267 -15.66 -4.68 14.78
CA ILE A 267 -16.65 -3.91 14.01
C ILE A 267 -16.88 -4.48 12.62
N SER A 268 -18.12 -4.30 12.17
CA SER A 268 -18.56 -4.52 10.78
C SER A 268 -19.25 -3.27 10.25
N ILE A 269 -18.98 -2.93 8.99
CA ILE A 269 -19.58 -1.79 8.28
C ILE A 269 -19.87 -2.20 6.84
N ALA A 270 -21.08 -1.90 6.35
CA ALA A 270 -21.44 -2.07 4.94
C ALA A 270 -21.40 -0.72 4.21
N PHE A 271 -20.96 -0.74 2.96
CA PHE A 271 -20.88 0.44 2.10
C PHE A 271 -21.87 0.33 0.93
N PRO A 272 -22.26 1.43 0.29
CA PRO A 272 -23.11 1.38 -0.89
C PRO A 272 -22.46 0.55 -2.01
N GLU A 273 -23.28 -0.19 -2.74
CA GLU A 273 -22.79 -0.97 -3.88
C GLU A 273 -22.06 -0.12 -4.91
N LYS A 274 -21.04 -0.70 -5.53
CA LYS A 274 -20.19 -0.06 -6.56
C LYS A 274 -19.34 1.10 -6.05
N TRP A 275 -19.40 1.45 -4.75
CA TRP A 275 -18.44 2.40 -4.19
C TRP A 275 -17.09 1.71 -3.98
N ASN A 276 -16.04 2.48 -4.23
CA ASN A 276 -14.69 1.99 -4.05
C ASN A 276 -14.23 2.17 -2.60
N ILE A 277 -13.71 1.11 -2.00
CA ILE A 277 -13.17 1.11 -0.64
C ILE A 277 -11.65 1.16 -0.72
N THR A 278 -11.05 2.17 -0.11
CA THR A 278 -9.60 2.29 0.08
C THR A 278 -9.34 2.23 1.58
N ASN A 279 -8.69 1.15 2.00
CA ASN A 279 -8.32 0.94 3.39
C ASN A 279 -6.89 1.46 3.60
N LEU A 280 -6.75 2.52 4.38
CA LEU A 280 -5.47 3.13 4.78
C LEU A 280 -5.22 2.82 6.26
N PRO A 281 -3.97 2.90 6.75
CA PRO A 281 -3.64 2.57 8.14
C PRO A 281 -4.39 3.40 9.19
N ASP A 282 -4.77 4.62 8.86
CA ASP A 282 -5.40 5.61 9.77
C ASP A 282 -6.87 5.89 9.46
N LYS A 283 -7.39 5.38 8.33
CA LYS A 283 -8.77 5.67 7.89
C LYS A 283 -9.23 4.78 6.76
N LEU A 284 -10.55 4.67 6.61
CA LEU A 284 -11.19 4.17 5.40
C LEU A 284 -11.63 5.35 4.53
N ILE A 285 -11.44 5.23 3.22
CA ILE A 285 -11.96 6.18 2.23
C ILE A 285 -12.88 5.41 1.28
N ILE A 286 -14.13 5.82 1.23
CA ILE A 286 -15.17 5.19 0.41
C ILE A 286 -15.60 6.21 -0.65
N THR A 287 -15.41 5.89 -1.93
CA THR A 287 -15.60 6.83 -3.03
C THR A 287 -16.66 6.31 -4.00
N ALA A 288 -17.66 7.13 -4.27
CA ALA A 288 -18.69 6.86 -5.27
C ALA A 288 -18.07 6.73 -6.69
N PRO A 289 -18.75 6.07 -7.63
CA PRO A 289 -18.33 6.05 -9.03
C PRO A 289 -18.05 7.45 -9.55
N GLN A 290 -17.01 7.60 -10.38
CA GLN A 290 -16.53 8.87 -10.94
C GLN A 290 -16.03 9.90 -9.88
N GLY A 291 -15.90 9.50 -8.61
CA GLY A 291 -15.38 10.37 -7.54
C GLY A 291 -16.32 11.53 -7.15
N VAL A 292 -17.61 11.43 -7.44
CA VAL A 292 -18.59 12.51 -7.20
C VAL A 292 -18.94 12.72 -5.73
N ALA A 293 -18.77 11.66 -4.91
CA ALA A 293 -18.96 11.70 -3.46
C ALA A 293 -17.89 10.84 -2.77
N THR A 294 -17.53 11.25 -1.57
CA THR A 294 -16.54 10.52 -0.75
C THR A 294 -17.01 10.50 0.69
N GLN A 295 -16.89 9.34 1.35
CA GLN A 295 -17.03 9.21 2.79
C GLN A 295 -15.72 8.74 3.39
N GLN A 296 -15.30 9.36 4.49
CA GLN A 296 -14.14 8.93 5.27
C GLN A 296 -14.62 8.40 6.62
N ILE A 297 -13.97 7.38 7.12
CA ILE A 297 -14.17 6.85 8.46
C ILE A 297 -12.84 6.93 9.18
N LEU A 298 -12.83 7.63 10.30
CA LEU A 298 -11.67 7.84 11.16
C LEU A 298 -11.98 7.33 12.55
N LEU A 299 -10.93 7.09 13.33
CA LEU A 299 -11.02 6.57 14.68
C LEU A 299 -10.24 7.48 15.62
N GLU A 300 -10.85 7.83 16.76
CA GLU A 300 -10.18 8.53 17.87
C GLU A 300 -10.52 7.88 19.21
N ASP A 301 -9.56 7.91 20.13
CA ASP A 301 -9.77 7.44 21.51
C ASP A 301 -10.62 8.45 22.29
N LEU A 302 -11.57 7.92 23.06
CA LEU A 302 -12.35 8.71 24.01
C LEU A 302 -11.60 8.86 25.32
N ASN A 303 -11.02 10.04 25.53
CA ASN A 303 -10.28 10.39 26.75
C ASN A 303 -11.10 11.25 27.73
N LYS A 304 -12.34 11.57 27.40
CA LYS A 304 -13.29 12.32 28.24
C LYS A 304 -14.70 11.75 28.12
N ARG A 305 -15.45 11.82 29.22
CA ARG A 305 -16.89 11.48 29.22
C ARG A 305 -17.70 12.65 28.70
N ILE A 306 -17.81 12.77 27.40
CA ILE A 306 -18.62 13.77 26.67
C ILE A 306 -19.55 13.02 25.71
N SER A 307 -20.70 13.59 25.40
CA SER A 307 -21.61 13.01 24.39
C SER A 307 -21.04 13.06 22.98
N PRO A 308 -21.50 12.24 22.02
CA PRO A 308 -21.07 12.33 20.62
C PRO A 308 -21.31 13.72 20.00
N ARG A 309 -22.33 14.46 20.45
CA ARG A 309 -22.55 15.85 20.02
C ARG A 309 -21.47 16.78 20.54
N GLU A 310 -21.15 16.69 21.84
CA GLU A 310 -20.07 17.49 22.43
C GLU A 310 -18.73 17.17 21.81
N PHE A 311 -18.47 15.90 21.45
CA PHE A 311 -17.29 15.49 20.72
C PHE A 311 -17.19 16.21 19.38
N MET A 312 -18.28 16.27 18.60
CA MET A 312 -18.32 17.03 17.32
C MET A 312 -17.97 18.51 17.52
N ILE A 313 -18.47 19.13 18.59
CA ILE A 313 -18.26 20.56 18.85
C ILE A 313 -16.85 20.81 19.42
N GLN A 314 -16.46 20.05 20.45
CA GLN A 314 -15.25 20.33 21.23
C GLN A 314 -13.98 19.73 20.61
N ARG A 315 -14.09 18.49 20.06
CA ARG A 315 -12.92 17.78 19.49
C ARG A 315 -12.76 18.05 18.00
N LEU A 316 -13.85 17.95 17.24
CA LEU A 316 -13.80 18.22 15.79
C LEU A 316 -13.93 19.69 15.43
N GLY A 317 -14.20 20.58 16.40
CA GLY A 317 -14.29 22.03 16.18
C GLY A 317 -15.47 22.46 15.29
N LEU A 318 -16.54 21.68 15.24
CA LEU A 318 -17.72 21.96 14.41
C LEU A 318 -18.61 22.99 15.10
N LYS A 319 -18.39 24.26 14.81
CA LYS A 319 -19.07 25.39 15.50
C LYS A 319 -20.57 25.48 15.20
N THR A 320 -21.00 25.06 14.00
CA THR A 320 -22.39 25.15 13.57
C THR A 320 -22.80 23.83 12.93
N LEU A 321 -23.82 23.20 13.50
CA LEU A 321 -24.42 21.97 12.98
C LEU A 321 -25.85 22.25 12.53
N THR A 322 -26.22 21.77 11.34
CA THR A 322 -27.60 21.71 10.86
C THR A 322 -28.02 20.26 10.73
N ASN A 323 -29.32 19.97 10.73
CA ASN A 323 -29.86 18.61 10.81
C ASN A 323 -29.23 17.80 11.97
N ASP A 324 -29.01 18.50 13.09
CA ASP A 324 -28.30 18.06 14.29
C ASP A 324 -29.27 17.21 15.15
N LYS A 325 -28.98 15.92 15.30
CA LYS A 325 -29.84 15.02 16.08
C LYS A 325 -29.10 13.82 16.68
N PRO A 326 -29.49 13.39 17.89
CA PRO A 326 -29.00 12.14 18.47
C PRO A 326 -29.55 10.94 17.69
N LEU A 327 -28.77 9.85 17.69
CA LEU A 327 -29.11 8.57 17.08
C LEU A 327 -28.76 7.42 18.02
N LYS A 328 -29.46 6.30 17.85
CA LYS A 328 -29.00 4.97 18.28
C LYS A 328 -28.77 4.11 17.05
N ILE A 329 -27.54 3.63 16.88
CA ILE A 329 -27.13 2.78 15.76
C ILE A 329 -26.79 1.41 16.31
N ASN A 330 -27.64 0.42 16.05
CA ASN A 330 -27.51 -0.95 16.57
C ASN A 330 -27.26 -0.98 18.11
N GLY A 331 -27.97 -0.12 18.84
CA GLY A 331 -27.85 0.01 20.31
C GLY A 331 -26.73 0.96 20.77
N LEU A 332 -25.84 1.40 19.88
CA LEU A 332 -24.72 2.27 20.19
C LEU A 332 -25.15 3.74 20.24
N GLU A 333 -24.54 4.50 21.15
CA GLU A 333 -24.74 5.94 21.23
C GLU A 333 -24.07 6.65 20.04
N ALA A 334 -24.85 7.48 19.35
CA ALA A 334 -24.37 8.20 18.18
C ALA A 334 -25.03 9.59 18.05
N HIS A 335 -24.42 10.43 17.24
CA HIS A 335 -24.94 11.73 16.86
C HIS A 335 -24.62 12.05 15.41
N THR A 336 -25.54 12.73 14.69
CA THR A 336 -25.29 13.16 13.32
C THR A 336 -25.64 14.62 13.15
N GLY A 337 -24.97 15.29 12.21
CA GLY A 337 -25.23 16.67 11.82
C GLY A 337 -24.48 17.03 10.53
N ILE A 338 -24.87 18.12 9.91
CA ILE A 338 -24.19 18.69 8.74
C ILE A 338 -23.41 19.92 9.19
N ALA A 339 -22.14 19.98 8.83
CA ALA A 339 -21.27 21.14 9.05
C ALA A 339 -20.61 21.58 7.74
N THR A 340 -20.22 22.85 7.66
CA THR A 340 -19.42 23.34 6.54
C THR A 340 -17.93 23.14 6.84
N ILE A 341 -17.22 22.48 5.94
CA ILE A 341 -15.78 22.25 6.02
C ILE A 341 -15.04 22.85 4.82
N ASN A 342 -13.75 23.10 4.99
CA ASN A 342 -12.86 23.45 3.89
C ASN A 342 -12.34 22.16 3.22
N THR A 343 -12.44 22.11 1.90
CA THR A 343 -11.88 21.02 1.10
C THR A 343 -10.96 21.58 0.03
N GLY A 344 -10.20 20.75 -0.66
CA GLY A 344 -9.40 21.17 -1.82
C GLY A 344 -10.22 21.83 -2.94
N ASN A 345 -11.54 21.59 -2.95
CA ASN A 345 -12.50 22.20 -3.89
C ASN A 345 -13.29 23.37 -3.28
N GLY A 346 -12.78 23.97 -2.19
CA GLY A 346 -13.43 25.06 -1.45
C GLY A 346 -14.36 24.57 -0.33
N LYS A 347 -15.20 25.48 0.19
CA LYS A 347 -16.14 25.16 1.26
C LYS A 347 -17.24 24.20 0.79
N ARG A 348 -17.50 23.15 1.57
CA ARG A 348 -18.52 22.13 1.29
C ARG A 348 -19.33 21.80 2.55
N ALA A 349 -20.61 21.55 2.37
CA ALA A 349 -21.41 20.89 3.39
C ALA A 349 -20.96 19.43 3.50
N ALA A 350 -20.74 18.94 4.71
CA ALA A 350 -20.36 17.58 5.00
C ALA A 350 -21.28 16.98 6.04
N ARG A 351 -21.72 15.72 5.82
CA ARG A 351 -22.43 14.91 6.81
C ARG A 351 -21.42 14.36 7.78
N PHE A 352 -21.56 14.66 9.05
CA PHE A 352 -20.84 14.02 10.15
C PHE A 352 -21.75 13.03 10.87
N THR A 353 -21.23 11.88 11.22
CA THR A 353 -21.84 10.95 12.16
C THR A 353 -20.74 10.43 13.08
N VAL A 354 -20.92 10.58 14.38
CA VAL A 354 -20.02 10.07 15.40
C VAL A 354 -20.73 8.94 16.14
N ILE A 355 -20.09 7.78 16.23
CA ILE A 355 -20.59 6.56 16.88
C ILE A 355 -19.59 6.16 17.96
N TYR A 356 -20.09 5.91 19.18
CA TYR A 356 -19.25 5.44 20.28
C TYR A 356 -19.32 3.93 20.41
N PHE A 357 -18.14 3.30 20.40
CA PHE A 357 -18.00 1.87 20.63
C PHE A 357 -16.62 1.57 21.24
N ASN A 358 -16.58 0.74 22.29
CA ASN A 358 -15.34 0.29 22.96
C ASN A 358 -14.38 1.42 23.34
N ASN A 359 -14.88 2.48 23.98
CA ASN A 359 -14.12 3.69 24.36
C ASN A 359 -13.47 4.43 23.19
N GLN A 360 -14.00 4.25 22.01
CA GLN A 360 -13.55 4.93 20.79
C GLN A 360 -14.70 5.67 20.12
N ALA A 361 -14.35 6.76 19.42
CA ALA A 361 -15.23 7.52 18.55
C ALA A 361 -14.95 7.18 17.11
N TYR A 362 -15.92 6.59 16.42
CA TYR A 362 -15.90 6.37 14.98
C TYR A 362 -16.52 7.57 14.30
N ILE A 363 -15.73 8.27 13.50
CA ILE A 363 -16.10 9.54 12.88
C ILE A 363 -16.30 9.30 11.39
N LEU A 364 -17.54 9.34 10.93
CA LEU A 364 -17.91 9.22 9.53
C LEU A 364 -18.15 10.60 8.95
N VAL A 365 -17.46 10.95 7.86
CA VAL A 365 -17.54 12.26 7.20
C VAL A 365 -17.83 12.07 5.73
N GLY A 366 -19.06 12.42 5.30
CA GLY A 366 -19.50 12.34 3.92
C GLY A 366 -19.51 13.71 3.24
N VAL A 367 -18.90 13.81 2.05
CA VAL A 367 -18.82 15.05 1.28
C VAL A 367 -18.98 14.77 -0.22
N THR A 368 -19.53 15.74 -0.95
CA THR A 368 -19.68 15.69 -2.40
C THR A 368 -18.77 16.70 -3.11
N LYS A 369 -18.33 16.35 -4.30
CA LYS A 369 -17.52 17.24 -5.14
C LYS A 369 -18.34 18.45 -5.58
N ASP A 370 -19.58 18.24 -6.04
CA ASP A 370 -20.56 19.29 -6.31
C ASP A 370 -21.44 19.52 -5.07
N PRO A 371 -21.53 20.76 -4.55
CA PRO A 371 -22.39 21.08 -3.40
C PRO A 371 -23.86 20.69 -3.61
N LYS A 372 -24.37 20.76 -4.83
CA LYS A 372 -25.78 20.45 -5.17
C LYS A 372 -26.08 18.95 -5.06
N ALA A 373 -25.06 18.10 -5.12
CA ALA A 373 -25.22 16.65 -5.03
C ALA A 373 -25.38 16.15 -3.59
N MET A 374 -25.17 16.99 -2.57
CA MET A 374 -25.19 16.58 -1.16
C MET A 374 -26.51 15.91 -0.77
N SER A 375 -27.66 16.47 -1.18
CA SER A 375 -28.97 15.88 -0.88
C SER A 375 -29.18 14.50 -1.50
N HIS A 376 -28.58 14.23 -2.64
CA HIS A 376 -28.63 12.93 -3.31
C HIS A 376 -27.83 11.84 -2.59
N TYR A 377 -26.63 12.21 -2.06
CA TYR A 377 -25.72 11.25 -1.42
C TYR A 377 -25.88 11.14 0.09
N ASP A 378 -26.61 12.04 0.73
CA ASP A 378 -26.79 12.07 2.19
C ASP A 378 -27.40 10.78 2.75
N ALA A 379 -28.36 10.19 2.03
CA ALA A 379 -28.97 8.92 2.37
C ALA A 379 -27.92 7.79 2.41
N ALA A 380 -27.05 7.71 1.39
CA ALA A 380 -25.99 6.71 1.30
C ALA A 380 -24.96 6.85 2.44
N PHE A 381 -24.57 8.08 2.80
CA PHE A 381 -23.72 8.33 3.96
C PHE A 381 -24.35 7.85 5.27
N MET A 382 -25.65 8.05 5.42
CA MET A 382 -26.40 7.62 6.60
C MET A 382 -26.66 6.10 6.61
N GLU A 383 -26.80 5.44 5.46
CA GLU A 383 -26.90 3.98 5.36
C GLU A 383 -25.61 3.32 5.84
N THR A 384 -24.45 3.82 5.39
CA THR A 384 -23.16 3.38 5.91
C THR A 384 -23.07 3.54 7.43
N ALA A 385 -23.49 4.69 7.97
CA ALA A 385 -23.47 4.88 9.42
C ALA A 385 -24.40 3.91 10.15
N ARG A 386 -25.60 3.65 9.62
CA ARG A 386 -26.59 2.71 10.24
C ARG A 386 -26.14 1.26 10.17
N SER A 387 -25.30 0.90 9.20
CA SER A 387 -24.75 -0.46 9.05
C SER A 387 -23.70 -0.78 10.11
N PHE A 388 -23.12 0.22 10.78
CA PHE A 388 -22.08 0.03 11.78
C PHE A 388 -22.60 -0.82 12.95
N HIS A 389 -21.94 -1.93 13.25
CA HIS A 389 -22.29 -2.80 14.38
C HIS A 389 -21.09 -3.64 14.86
N GLN A 390 -21.25 -4.24 16.06
CA GLN A 390 -20.32 -5.23 16.57
C GLN A 390 -20.39 -6.51 15.72
N MET A 391 -19.25 -7.09 15.35
CA MET A 391 -19.18 -8.29 14.50
C MET A 391 -19.94 -9.48 15.11
N THR A 392 -20.73 -10.14 14.27
CA THR A 392 -21.32 -11.44 14.56
C THR A 392 -20.29 -12.58 14.45
N GLN A 393 -20.62 -13.78 14.94
CA GLN A 393 -19.74 -14.94 14.78
C GLN A 393 -19.47 -15.30 13.31
N ASN A 394 -20.46 -15.19 12.44
CA ASN A 394 -20.30 -15.45 11.02
C ASN A 394 -19.37 -14.42 10.36
N GLU A 395 -19.48 -13.15 10.69
CA GLU A 395 -18.62 -12.10 10.18
C GLU A 395 -17.15 -12.26 10.62
N ARG A 396 -16.92 -12.80 11.83
CA ARG A 396 -15.57 -13.15 12.29
C ARG A 396 -14.92 -14.24 11.43
N LEU A 397 -15.72 -15.13 10.80
CA LEU A 397 -15.22 -16.11 9.84
C LEU A 397 -14.89 -15.47 8.50
N LEU A 398 -15.65 -14.46 8.07
CA LEU A 398 -15.39 -13.68 6.85
C LEU A 398 -14.18 -12.75 7.00
N ALA A 399 -13.84 -12.34 8.22
CA ALA A 399 -12.67 -11.52 8.55
C ALA A 399 -11.34 -12.30 8.55
N LYS A 400 -11.27 -13.45 7.87
CA LYS A 400 -10.01 -14.20 7.67
C LYS A 400 -9.26 -13.66 6.46
N PRO A 401 -7.92 -13.49 6.55
CA PRO A 401 -7.12 -13.06 5.42
C PRO A 401 -7.02 -14.18 4.38
N LEU A 402 -6.92 -13.81 3.12
CA LEU A 402 -6.44 -14.72 2.08
C LEU A 402 -4.94 -14.94 2.25
N ARG A 403 -4.45 -16.12 1.85
CA ARG A 403 -3.03 -16.46 1.97
C ARG A 403 -2.50 -17.08 0.68
N LEU A 404 -1.24 -16.85 0.40
CA LEU A 404 -0.53 -17.64 -0.59
C LEU A 404 -0.37 -19.06 -0.09
N LYS A 405 -0.51 -20.02 -1.00
CA LYS A 405 -0.16 -21.42 -0.79
C LYS A 405 0.70 -21.90 -1.94
N ILE A 406 1.81 -22.54 -1.60
CA ILE A 406 2.72 -23.10 -2.59
C ILE A 406 2.30 -24.53 -2.89
N VAL A 407 2.12 -24.84 -4.17
CA VAL A 407 1.69 -26.16 -4.65
C VAL A 407 2.57 -26.63 -5.81
N ASN A 408 2.70 -27.94 -5.97
CA ASN A 408 3.37 -28.53 -7.13
C ASN A 408 2.39 -28.57 -8.32
N SER A 409 2.86 -28.16 -9.50
CA SER A 409 2.12 -28.34 -10.74
C SER A 409 2.22 -29.79 -11.25
N SER A 410 1.22 -30.24 -11.98
CA SER A 410 1.21 -31.47 -12.77
C SER A 410 1.13 -31.14 -14.26
N ASN A 411 1.22 -32.15 -15.12
CA ASN A 411 1.04 -31.97 -16.56
C ASN A 411 -0.39 -31.49 -16.94
N GLU A 412 -1.36 -31.70 -16.04
CA GLU A 412 -2.77 -31.32 -16.23
C GLU A 412 -3.10 -29.96 -15.59
N THR A 413 -2.13 -29.35 -14.91
CA THR A 413 -2.36 -28.08 -14.21
C THR A 413 -2.62 -26.96 -15.22
N ASN A 414 -3.79 -26.36 -15.13
CA ASN A 414 -4.11 -25.16 -15.88
C ASN A 414 -4.71 -24.07 -14.98
N PHE A 415 -4.43 -22.82 -15.31
CA PHE A 415 -4.85 -21.69 -14.50
C PHE A 415 -6.36 -21.48 -14.46
N LYS A 416 -7.09 -21.89 -15.48
CA LYS A 416 -8.56 -21.82 -15.50
C LYS A 416 -9.18 -22.73 -14.44
N SER A 417 -8.66 -23.94 -14.28
CA SER A 417 -9.13 -24.87 -13.22
C SER A 417 -8.72 -24.37 -11.82
N LEU A 418 -7.51 -23.84 -11.67
CA LEU A 418 -7.07 -23.25 -10.39
C LEU A 418 -7.91 -22.01 -10.03
N ALA A 419 -8.29 -21.20 -11.01
CA ALA A 419 -9.14 -20.03 -10.83
C ALA A 419 -10.51 -20.37 -10.27
N GLN A 420 -11.13 -21.46 -10.73
CA GLN A 420 -12.43 -21.92 -10.24
C GLN A 420 -12.43 -22.33 -8.76
N GLN A 421 -11.26 -22.69 -8.23
CA GLN A 421 -11.07 -23.06 -6.82
C GLN A 421 -10.57 -21.88 -5.95
N SER A 422 -10.24 -20.75 -6.59
CA SER A 422 -9.70 -19.60 -5.90
C SER A 422 -10.78 -18.84 -5.11
N PRO A 423 -10.51 -18.41 -3.88
CA PRO A 423 -11.44 -17.58 -3.09
C PRO A 423 -11.52 -16.12 -3.56
N LEU A 424 -10.80 -15.75 -4.61
CA LEU A 424 -10.88 -14.42 -5.21
C LEU A 424 -12.25 -14.18 -5.84
N GLU A 425 -12.82 -12.99 -5.63
CA GLU A 425 -14.14 -12.64 -6.15
C GLU A 425 -14.12 -12.35 -7.66
N LYS A 426 -13.02 -11.80 -8.20
CA LYS A 426 -12.90 -11.37 -9.60
C LYS A 426 -11.48 -11.59 -10.11
N TYR A 427 -11.36 -11.74 -11.43
CA TYR A 427 -10.07 -11.84 -12.14
C TYR A 427 -9.16 -12.96 -11.61
N GLN A 428 -9.74 -14.09 -11.23
CA GLN A 428 -9.04 -15.18 -10.55
C GLN A 428 -7.88 -15.73 -11.41
N GLU A 429 -8.12 -15.99 -12.68
CA GLU A 429 -7.10 -16.56 -13.57
C GLU A 429 -5.97 -15.57 -13.84
N GLU A 430 -6.32 -14.33 -14.16
CA GLU A 430 -5.35 -13.25 -14.42
C GLU A 430 -4.47 -13.00 -13.19
N GLN A 431 -5.08 -12.99 -12.01
CA GLN A 431 -4.37 -12.77 -10.76
C GLN A 431 -3.40 -13.92 -10.44
N LEU A 432 -3.82 -15.18 -10.64
CA LEU A 432 -2.95 -16.34 -10.46
C LEU A 432 -1.80 -16.35 -11.47
N ARG A 433 -2.04 -15.94 -12.72
CA ARG A 433 -0.98 -15.78 -13.72
C ARG A 433 0.02 -14.69 -13.36
N LEU A 434 -0.46 -13.54 -12.88
CA LEU A 434 0.39 -12.45 -12.40
C LEU A 434 1.29 -12.90 -11.25
N LEU A 435 0.73 -13.57 -10.24
CA LEU A 435 1.48 -14.10 -9.10
C LEU A 435 2.63 -15.00 -9.54
N ASN A 436 2.43 -15.80 -10.59
CA ASN A 436 3.41 -16.77 -11.06
C ASN A 436 4.32 -16.25 -12.19
N GLY A 437 4.23 -14.96 -12.56
CA GLY A 437 5.01 -14.38 -13.66
C GLY A 437 4.60 -14.89 -15.05
N LEU A 438 3.39 -15.42 -15.20
CA LEU A 438 2.88 -16.10 -16.41
C LEU A 438 1.74 -15.32 -17.09
N TYR A 439 1.53 -14.07 -16.71
CA TYR A 439 0.53 -13.19 -17.35
C TYR A 439 1.05 -12.70 -18.71
N PRO A 440 0.19 -12.57 -19.76
CA PRO A 440 -1.26 -12.87 -19.74
C PRO A 440 -1.60 -14.34 -20.06
N GLN A 441 -0.73 -15.13 -20.71
CA GLN A 441 -1.09 -16.44 -21.27
C GLN A 441 -0.03 -17.54 -21.06
N GLY A 442 0.96 -17.32 -20.19
CA GLY A 442 2.02 -18.29 -19.89
C GLY A 442 1.45 -19.62 -19.34
N LYS A 443 2.16 -20.72 -19.57
CA LYS A 443 1.84 -22.05 -19.03
C LYS A 443 2.83 -22.43 -17.95
N ALA A 444 2.35 -23.10 -16.90
CA ALA A 444 3.22 -23.68 -15.90
C ALA A 444 4.00 -24.87 -16.48
N SER A 445 5.28 -24.99 -16.17
CA SER A 445 6.04 -26.20 -16.45
C SER A 445 5.60 -27.31 -15.49
N SER A 446 5.68 -28.55 -15.94
CA SER A 446 5.41 -29.73 -15.08
C SER A 446 6.36 -29.75 -13.88
N LYS A 447 5.84 -30.12 -12.71
CA LYS A 447 6.56 -30.15 -11.42
C LYS A 447 7.12 -28.79 -10.95
N ALA A 448 6.66 -27.69 -11.54
CA ALA A 448 7.01 -26.37 -11.03
C ALA A 448 6.23 -26.04 -9.75
N LEU A 449 6.87 -25.33 -8.82
CA LEU A 449 6.16 -24.73 -7.69
C LEU A 449 5.32 -23.55 -8.17
N LEU A 450 4.06 -23.52 -7.78
CA LEU A 450 3.10 -22.46 -8.12
C LEU A 450 2.53 -21.83 -6.86
N LYS A 451 2.30 -20.53 -6.95
CA LYS A 451 1.53 -19.76 -5.97
C LYS A 451 0.06 -19.83 -6.30
N ILE A 452 -0.76 -20.27 -5.38
CA ILE A 452 -2.23 -20.16 -5.42
C ILE A 452 -2.70 -19.36 -4.21
N ILE A 453 -3.98 -18.97 -4.22
CA ILE A 453 -4.61 -18.25 -3.11
C ILE A 453 -5.60 -19.19 -2.43
N ASN A 454 -5.50 -19.22 -1.09
CA ASN A 454 -6.31 -20.05 -0.22
C ASN A 454 -6.99 -19.19 0.89
#